data_f803ad904e6ed985267acffd386795ee
#
_entry.id   f803ad904e6ed985267acffd386795ee
#
_cell.length_a   1.000
_cell.length_b   1.000
_cell.length_c   1.000
_cell.angle_alpha   90.00
_cell.angle_beta   90.00
_cell.angle_gamma   90.00
#
_symmetry.space_group_name_H-M   'P 1'
#
loop_
_entity.id
_entity.type
_entity.pdbx_description
1 polymer ?
#
loop_
_entity_poly.entity_id
_entity_poly.type
_entity_poly.pdbx_seq_one_letter_code
_entity_poly.pdbx_strand_id
1 'polypeptide(L)'
;MICKKALESAEGDETKALEWLKKQGVEMAESKSQRTTKDGLIEAYIHSGGRVGVILELKSETDFVSKNPLFKEAAHNVAMHIAASSPENIDALLQQPYIKDASVTVGGYLNSIVQKFGEKIELARFERFEI
;
A
#
# COMPACT_ATOMS: atom_id res chain seq x y z
N MET A 1 5.22 16.25 -14.05
CA MET A 1 6.66 16.18 -14.35
C MET A 1 7.14 14.74 -14.49
N ILE A 2 6.84 13.85 -13.51
CA ILE A 2 7.26 12.44 -13.59
C ILE A 2 6.68 11.74 -14.83
N CYS A 3 5.40 11.94 -15.13
CA CYS A 3 4.77 11.31 -16.29
C CYS A 3 5.39 11.76 -17.61
N LYS A 4 5.72 13.04 -17.73
CA LYS A 4 6.38 13.56 -18.92
C LYS A 4 7.76 12.96 -19.10
N LYS A 5 8.55 12.88 -18.01
CA LYS A 5 9.86 12.23 -18.04
C LYS A 5 9.76 10.75 -18.41
N ALA A 6 8.74 10.05 -17.88
CA ALA A 6 8.53 8.64 -18.17
C ALA A 6 8.28 8.43 -19.66
N LEU A 7 7.42 9.25 -20.26
CA LEU A 7 7.12 9.17 -21.70
C LEU A 7 8.33 9.51 -22.55
N GLU A 8 9.10 10.53 -22.18
CA GLU A 8 10.33 10.89 -22.89
C GLU A 8 11.37 9.79 -22.78
N SER A 9 11.58 9.22 -21.58
CA SER A 9 12.53 8.13 -21.36
C SER A 9 12.15 6.85 -22.10
N ALA A 10 10.85 6.61 -22.26
CA ALA A 10 10.33 5.41 -22.91
C ALA A 10 10.09 5.60 -24.40
N GLU A 11 10.53 6.72 -24.96
CA GLU A 11 10.39 7.02 -26.41
C GLU A 11 8.91 7.03 -26.87
N GLY A 12 7.99 7.39 -25.97
CA GLY A 12 6.57 7.44 -26.26
C GLY A 12 5.83 6.12 -26.11
N ASP A 13 6.48 5.07 -25.65
CA ASP A 13 5.85 3.77 -25.39
C ASP A 13 5.18 3.77 -24.01
N GLU A 14 3.84 3.66 -23.99
CA GLU A 14 3.07 3.70 -22.74
C GLU A 14 3.42 2.56 -21.78
N THR A 15 3.69 1.36 -22.32
CA THR A 15 4.05 0.19 -21.48
C THR A 15 5.36 0.44 -20.75
N LYS A 16 6.37 0.93 -21.47
CA LYS A 16 7.68 1.25 -20.88
C LYS A 16 7.56 2.41 -19.91
N ALA A 17 6.69 3.40 -20.18
CA ALA A 17 6.44 4.52 -19.27
C ALA A 17 5.84 4.03 -17.95
N LEU A 18 4.88 3.09 -18.00
CA LEU A 18 4.29 2.50 -16.80
C LEU A 18 5.33 1.71 -16.00
N GLU A 19 6.18 0.95 -16.66
CA GLU A 19 7.27 0.22 -15.99
C GLU A 19 8.23 1.18 -15.31
N TRP A 20 8.59 2.28 -15.96
CA TRP A 20 9.46 3.30 -15.40
C TRP A 20 8.84 3.94 -14.16
N LEU A 21 7.53 4.27 -14.20
CA LEU A 21 6.81 4.84 -13.06
C LEU A 21 6.77 3.86 -11.87
N LYS A 22 6.54 2.58 -12.12
CA LYS A 22 6.57 1.56 -11.08
C LYS A 22 7.95 1.46 -10.43
N LYS A 23 8.99 1.49 -11.22
CA LYS A 23 10.37 1.45 -10.73
C LYS A 23 10.67 2.67 -9.86
N GLN A 24 10.22 3.86 -10.27
CA GLN A 24 10.38 5.09 -9.48
C GLN A 24 9.68 4.98 -8.13
N GLY A 25 8.49 4.39 -8.10
CA GLY A 25 7.77 4.15 -6.86
C GLY A 25 8.53 3.23 -5.90
N VAL A 26 9.10 2.15 -6.42
CA VAL A 26 9.91 1.22 -5.61
C VAL A 26 11.17 1.92 -5.08
N GLU A 27 11.88 2.65 -5.91
CA GLU A 27 13.08 3.39 -5.50
C GLU A 27 12.75 4.43 -4.42
N MET A 28 11.63 5.13 -4.55
CA MET A 28 11.18 6.09 -3.55
C MET A 28 10.88 5.39 -2.22
N ALA A 29 10.19 4.26 -2.24
CA ALA A 29 9.89 3.50 -1.03
C ALA A 29 11.17 3.04 -0.34
N GLU A 30 12.14 2.52 -1.11
CA GLU A 30 13.43 2.10 -0.58
C GLU A 30 14.19 3.26 0.06
N SER A 31 14.22 4.42 -0.59
CA SER A 31 14.93 5.59 -0.06
C SER A 31 14.32 6.11 1.24
N LYS A 32 13.03 5.84 1.49
CA LYS A 32 12.34 6.27 2.70
C LYS A 32 12.34 5.21 3.80
N SER A 33 12.86 4.00 3.53
CA SER A 33 12.81 2.87 4.46
C SER A 33 13.50 3.15 5.80
N GLN A 34 14.45 4.08 5.84
CA GLN A 34 15.18 4.44 7.06
C GLN A 34 14.48 5.51 7.92
N ARG A 35 13.38 6.08 7.42
CA ARG A 35 12.66 7.11 8.17
C ARG A 35 11.82 6.49 9.27
N THR A 36 11.56 7.27 10.32
CA THR A 36 10.74 6.81 11.46
C THR A 36 9.28 7.15 11.23
N THR A 37 8.42 6.16 11.39
CA THR A 37 6.97 6.35 11.32
C THR A 37 6.43 6.59 12.74
N LYS A 38 6.08 7.83 13.05
CA LYS A 38 5.61 8.26 14.37
C LYS A 38 4.11 8.28 14.49
N ASP A 39 3.40 8.35 13.38
CA ASP A 39 1.96 8.46 13.31
C ASP A 39 1.37 7.28 12.56
N GLY A 40 0.08 7.26 12.43
CA GLY A 40 -0.61 6.20 11.74
C GLY A 40 -2.05 6.10 12.18
N LEU A 41 -2.71 5.02 11.76
CA LEU A 41 -4.06 4.72 12.19
C LEU A 41 -4.25 3.22 12.38
N ILE A 42 -5.25 2.88 13.19
CA ILE A 42 -5.73 1.52 13.33
C ILE A 42 -7.00 1.42 12.51
N GLU A 43 -7.05 0.45 11.59
CA GLU A 43 -8.23 0.19 10.78
C GLU A 43 -8.79 -1.16 11.12
N ALA A 44 -10.11 -1.25 11.21
CA ALA A 44 -10.80 -2.52 11.43
C ALA A 44 -11.78 -2.76 10.29
N TYR A 45 -11.86 -4.00 9.83
CA TYR A 45 -12.80 -4.43 8.80
C TYR A 45 -13.50 -5.69 9.24
N ILE A 46 -14.82 -5.66 9.23
CA ILE A 46 -15.64 -6.85 9.50
C ILE A 46 -16.35 -7.22 8.20
N HIS A 47 -16.09 -8.42 7.72
CA HIS A 47 -16.73 -8.89 6.49
C HIS A 47 -18.22 -9.12 6.73
N SER A 48 -19.02 -8.95 5.68
CA SER A 48 -20.47 -9.14 5.79
C SER A 48 -20.81 -10.52 6.39
N GLY A 49 -21.75 -10.55 7.34
CA GLY A 49 -22.05 -11.76 8.08
C GLY A 49 -21.33 -11.86 9.43
N GLY A 50 -20.30 -11.03 9.66
CA GLY A 50 -19.62 -10.96 10.96
C GLY A 50 -18.75 -12.16 11.31
N ARG A 51 -18.34 -12.96 10.33
CA ARG A 51 -17.57 -14.18 10.57
C ARG A 51 -16.08 -14.05 10.31
N VAL A 52 -15.66 -12.96 9.67
CA VAL A 52 -14.25 -12.64 9.43
C VAL A 52 -14.03 -11.19 9.84
N GLY A 53 -13.00 -10.96 10.63
CA GLY A 53 -12.63 -9.62 11.06
C GLY A 53 -11.13 -9.42 10.95
N VAL A 54 -10.72 -8.20 10.61
CA VAL A 54 -9.32 -7.81 10.51
C VAL A 54 -9.13 -6.51 11.27
N ILE A 55 -8.03 -6.41 11.99
CA ILE A 55 -7.55 -5.16 12.56
C ILE A 55 -6.10 -4.99 12.12
N LEU A 56 -5.72 -3.79 11.71
CA LEU A 56 -4.35 -3.52 11.28
C LEU A 56 -3.88 -2.14 11.73
N GLU A 57 -2.58 -1.98 11.76
CA GLU A 57 -1.92 -0.71 12.07
C GLU A 57 -1.11 -0.30 10.84
N LEU A 58 -1.53 0.79 10.20
CA LEU A 58 -0.81 1.38 9.08
C LEU A 58 -0.18 2.68 9.56
N LYS A 59 1.14 2.80 9.41
CA LYS A 59 1.91 3.90 9.96
C LYS A 59 2.41 4.85 8.88
N SER A 60 2.55 6.12 9.23
CA SER A 60 3.11 7.17 8.39
C SER A 60 4.09 8.01 9.21
N GLU A 61 4.78 8.94 8.57
CA GLU A 61 5.73 9.81 9.27
C GLU A 61 5.01 10.92 10.04
N THR A 62 3.91 11.46 9.51
CA THR A 62 3.17 12.57 10.12
C THR A 62 1.68 12.27 10.24
N ASP A 63 1.01 12.99 11.14
CA ASP A 63 -0.44 12.94 11.29
C ASP A 63 -1.16 13.58 10.10
N PHE A 64 -0.48 14.46 9.39
CA PHE A 64 -1.03 15.08 8.18
C PHE A 64 -1.39 14.02 7.14
N VAL A 65 -0.53 13.01 6.97
CA VAL A 65 -0.78 11.89 6.07
C VAL A 65 -1.78 10.91 6.68
N SER A 66 -1.62 10.54 7.96
CA SER A 66 -2.49 9.55 8.60
C SER A 66 -3.95 9.99 8.67
N LYS A 67 -4.23 11.29 8.68
CA LYS A 67 -5.58 11.84 8.69
C LYS A 67 -6.15 12.06 7.28
N ASN A 68 -5.35 11.89 6.25
CA ASN A 68 -5.80 12.08 4.87
C ASN A 68 -6.77 10.96 4.47
N PRO A 69 -7.90 11.28 3.79
CA PRO A 69 -8.87 10.26 3.36
C PRO A 69 -8.26 9.17 2.48
N LEU A 70 -7.28 9.49 1.64
CA LEU A 70 -6.61 8.49 0.78
C LEU A 70 -5.78 7.50 1.60
N PHE A 71 -5.19 7.93 2.70
CA PHE A 71 -4.48 7.05 3.61
C PHE A 71 -5.45 6.10 4.32
N LYS A 72 -6.58 6.62 4.77
CA LYS A 72 -7.64 5.80 5.40
C LYS A 72 -8.20 4.78 4.41
N GLU A 73 -8.40 5.19 3.17
CA GLU A 73 -8.84 4.30 2.10
C GLU A 73 -7.82 3.18 1.87
N ALA A 74 -6.52 3.51 1.87
CA ALA A 74 -5.47 2.52 1.72
C ALA A 74 -5.49 1.49 2.85
N ALA A 75 -5.65 1.93 4.09
CA ALA A 75 -5.76 1.04 5.25
C ALA A 75 -6.99 0.12 5.11
N HIS A 76 -8.12 0.67 4.71
CA HIS A 76 -9.35 -0.10 4.49
C HIS A 76 -9.17 -1.15 3.39
N ASN A 77 -8.57 -0.76 2.27
CA ASN A 77 -8.33 -1.67 1.15
C ASN A 77 -7.41 -2.83 1.54
N VAL A 78 -6.37 -2.56 2.31
CA VAL A 78 -5.48 -3.61 2.80
C VAL A 78 -6.21 -4.54 3.77
N ALA A 79 -7.05 -3.98 4.66
CA ALA A 79 -7.84 -4.80 5.59
C ALA A 79 -8.80 -5.73 4.83
N MET A 80 -9.47 -5.23 3.80
CA MET A 80 -10.33 -6.05 2.94
C MET A 80 -9.55 -7.17 2.27
N HIS A 81 -8.36 -6.87 1.76
CA HIS A 81 -7.51 -7.85 1.12
C HIS A 81 -7.11 -8.95 2.12
N ILE A 82 -6.72 -8.59 3.33
CA ILE A 82 -6.36 -9.56 4.38
C ILE A 82 -7.55 -10.46 4.69
N ALA A 83 -8.75 -9.90 4.82
CA ALA A 83 -9.96 -10.68 5.07
C ALA A 83 -10.19 -11.72 3.99
N ALA A 84 -9.96 -11.36 2.74
CA ALA A 84 -10.21 -12.24 1.58
C ALA A 84 -9.12 -13.30 1.38
N SER A 85 -7.86 -12.98 1.66
CA SER A 85 -6.72 -13.80 1.24
C SER A 85 -6.04 -14.56 2.38
N SER A 86 -6.30 -14.20 3.62
CA SER A 86 -5.75 -14.88 4.81
C SER A 86 -4.22 -15.07 4.75
N PRO A 87 -3.43 -14.00 4.58
CA PRO A 87 -1.97 -14.14 4.53
C PRO A 87 -1.40 -14.56 5.89
N GLU A 88 -0.32 -15.33 5.88
CA GLU A 88 0.29 -15.82 7.11
C GLU A 88 1.04 -14.75 7.89
N ASN A 89 1.64 -13.79 7.17
CA ASN A 89 2.44 -12.73 7.76
C ASN A 89 2.51 -11.54 6.80
N ILE A 90 3.20 -10.47 7.23
CA ILE A 90 3.33 -9.26 6.42
C ILE A 90 4.09 -9.53 5.13
N ASP A 91 5.19 -10.27 5.18
CA ASP A 91 5.99 -10.55 3.98
C ASP A 91 5.15 -11.29 2.93
N ALA A 92 4.39 -12.30 3.35
CA ALA A 92 3.50 -13.03 2.45
C ALA A 92 2.42 -12.11 1.88
N LEU A 93 1.83 -11.28 2.73
CA LEU A 93 0.80 -10.30 2.31
C LEU A 93 1.31 -9.38 1.21
N LEU A 94 2.51 -8.82 1.39
CA LEU A 94 3.05 -7.84 0.44
C LEU A 94 3.32 -8.45 -0.93
N GLN A 95 3.54 -9.76 -1.00
CA GLN A 95 3.81 -10.47 -2.26
C GLN A 95 2.54 -10.97 -2.96
N GLN A 96 1.40 -10.95 -2.30
CA GLN A 96 0.15 -11.41 -2.89
C GLN A 96 -0.36 -10.44 -3.97
N PRO A 97 -0.93 -10.96 -5.06
CA PRO A 97 -1.64 -10.09 -6.00
C PRO A 97 -2.76 -9.35 -5.29
N TYR A 98 -2.85 -8.05 -5.52
CA TYR A 98 -3.85 -7.21 -4.85
C TYR A 98 -5.25 -7.54 -5.38
N ILE A 99 -6.23 -7.76 -4.50
CA ILE A 99 -7.56 -8.21 -4.89
C ILE A 99 -8.31 -7.21 -5.80
N LYS A 100 -8.02 -5.91 -5.65
CA LYS A 100 -8.67 -4.88 -6.47
C LYS A 100 -7.97 -4.66 -7.81
N ASP A 101 -6.72 -5.08 -7.93
CA ASP A 101 -5.94 -4.93 -9.16
C ASP A 101 -4.82 -5.97 -9.16
N ALA A 102 -5.11 -7.12 -9.76
CA ALA A 102 -4.17 -8.25 -9.77
C ALA A 102 -2.90 -8.01 -10.59
N SER A 103 -2.82 -6.88 -11.31
CA SER A 103 -1.59 -6.52 -12.04
C SER A 103 -0.50 -6.00 -11.11
N VAL A 104 -0.84 -5.68 -9.86
CA VAL A 104 0.13 -5.24 -8.84
C VAL A 104 0.01 -6.13 -7.61
N THR A 105 1.08 -6.16 -6.79
CA THR A 105 1.03 -6.81 -5.48
C THR A 105 0.52 -5.83 -4.43
N VAL A 106 0.18 -6.32 -3.25
CA VAL A 106 -0.16 -5.45 -2.13
C VAL A 106 1.00 -4.50 -1.81
N GLY A 107 2.25 -5.03 -1.84
CA GLY A 107 3.44 -4.18 -1.67
C GLY A 107 3.54 -3.10 -2.74
N GLY A 108 3.25 -3.44 -3.99
CA GLY A 108 3.21 -2.46 -5.09
C GLY A 108 2.15 -1.39 -4.87
N TYR A 109 0.98 -1.78 -4.40
CA TYR A 109 -0.07 -0.84 -4.05
C TYR A 109 0.39 0.13 -2.95
N LEU A 110 0.99 -0.39 -1.87
CA LEU A 110 1.50 0.46 -0.79
C LEU A 110 2.62 1.37 -1.27
N ASN A 111 3.49 0.90 -2.16
CA ASN A 111 4.53 1.75 -2.75
C ASN A 111 3.93 2.90 -3.55
N SER A 112 2.80 2.69 -4.21
CA SER A 112 2.12 3.78 -4.92
C SER A 112 1.60 4.85 -3.95
N ILE A 113 1.18 4.45 -2.75
CA ILE A 113 0.74 5.38 -1.71
C ILE A 113 1.95 6.16 -1.15
N VAL A 114 3.09 5.47 -0.93
CA VAL A 114 4.34 6.14 -0.54
C VAL A 114 4.72 7.20 -1.57
N GLN A 115 4.66 6.86 -2.85
CA GLN A 115 4.97 7.79 -3.93
C GLN A 115 4.04 9.01 -3.93
N LYS A 116 2.77 8.79 -3.66
CA LYS A 116 1.76 9.85 -3.64
C LYS A 116 1.99 10.86 -2.52
N PHE A 117 2.29 10.38 -1.32
CA PHE A 117 2.45 11.24 -0.14
C PHE A 117 3.88 11.70 0.10
N GLY A 118 4.86 11.01 -0.47
CA GLY A 118 6.27 11.33 -0.24
C GLY A 118 6.77 11.00 1.15
N GLU A 119 6.08 10.12 1.89
CA GLU A 119 6.45 9.69 3.23
C GLU A 119 6.58 8.17 3.30
N LYS A 120 7.40 7.70 4.24
CA LYS A 120 7.42 6.28 4.56
C LYS A 120 6.05 5.86 5.09
N ILE A 121 5.52 4.77 4.54
CA ILE A 121 4.28 4.16 5.00
C ILE A 121 4.59 2.68 5.27
N GLU A 122 4.17 2.20 6.43
CA GLU A 122 4.53 0.88 6.91
C GLU A 122 3.32 0.18 7.51
N LEU A 123 3.04 -1.03 7.02
CA LEU A 123 2.08 -1.90 7.69
C LEU A 123 2.84 -2.57 8.83
N ALA A 124 2.57 -2.11 10.06
CA ALA A 124 3.34 -2.55 11.22
C ALA A 124 2.87 -3.90 11.74
N ARG A 125 1.57 -4.13 11.76
CA ARG A 125 0.99 -5.40 12.23
C ARG A 125 -0.46 -5.53 11.80
N PHE A 126 -0.95 -6.77 11.78
CA PHE A 126 -2.36 -7.06 11.58
C PHE A 126 -2.74 -8.34 12.31
N GLU A 127 -4.03 -8.47 12.60
CA GLU A 127 -4.63 -9.69 13.12
C GLU A 127 -5.89 -9.99 12.31
N ARG A 128 -6.10 -11.26 12.02
CA ARG A 128 -7.27 -11.74 11.30
C ARG A 128 -7.95 -12.81 12.12
N PHE A 129 -9.24 -12.66 12.33
CA PHE A 129 -10.06 -13.62 13.06
C PHE A 129 -11.12 -14.18 12.14
N GLU A 130 -11.38 -15.46 12.26
CA GLU A 130 -12.41 -16.13 11.48
C GLU A 130 -13.07 -17.21 12.31
N ILE A 131 -14.39 -17.28 12.23
CA ILE A 131 -15.18 -18.32 12.89
C ILE A 131 -15.43 -19.46 11.93
#